data_88938df3f9434abe8127d322acbfc7dd
#
_entry.id   88938df3f9434abe8127d322acbfc7dd
#
_cell.length_a   1.000
_cell.length_b   1.000
_cell.length_c   1.000
_cell.angle_alpha   90.00
_cell.angle_beta   90.00
_cell.angle_gamma   90.00
#
_symmetry.space_group_name_H-M   'P 1'
#
loop_
_entity.id
_entity.type
_entity.pdbx_description
1 polymer ?
#
loop_
_entity_poly.entity_id
_entity_poly.type
_entity_poly.pdbx_seq_one_letter_code
_entity_poly.pdbx_strand_id
1 'polypeptide(L)'
;MNIFISFSGASREEYAIKFLDFFNKYGIKCWYDQHELFLGDDLKHTIIEDGINNADYCILIINKTYLSRNWPCEEAKKLYKKLETRKDYAIFPILLDITKEEVKDSELSFLLNIKYQFLHTGEEIYPIGLQILNRIFHDIVTKTKFATFDDALIYFKRLTQSNCIDVYNALNVVTNFDNTNYKDKTIILTCLTNLFNNNPYKQTLNRISYSVFDNQKVSYDMYKIVESIFLISASMFIS
;
A
#
# COMPACT_ATOMS: atom_id res chain seq x y z
N MET A 1 -10.09 -2.66 5.15
CA MET A 1 -8.89 -2.90 4.30
C MET A 1 -7.89 -3.69 5.12
N ASN A 2 -7.62 -4.91 4.67
CA ASN A 2 -6.79 -5.87 5.38
C ASN A 2 -5.70 -6.40 4.45
N ILE A 3 -4.46 -6.46 4.93
CA ILE A 3 -3.33 -7.06 4.22
C ILE A 3 -3.04 -8.42 4.86
N PHE A 4 -3.01 -9.48 4.06
CA PHE A 4 -2.51 -10.78 4.49
C PHE A 4 -1.02 -10.88 4.22
N ILE A 5 -0.22 -11.34 5.20
CA ILE A 5 1.21 -11.55 5.03
C ILE A 5 1.51 -13.04 5.10
N SER A 6 1.88 -13.64 3.97
CA SER A 6 2.31 -15.03 3.87
C SER A 6 3.85 -15.11 3.81
N PHE A 7 4.42 -15.96 4.64
CA PHE A 7 5.87 -16.12 4.80
C PHE A 7 6.24 -17.53 5.25
N SER A 8 7.50 -17.90 5.12
CA SER A 8 8.05 -19.08 5.79
C SER A 8 8.57 -18.73 7.18
N GLY A 9 8.58 -19.67 8.12
CA GLY A 9 9.05 -19.44 9.48
C GLY A 9 10.45 -18.80 9.57
N ALA A 10 11.33 -19.06 8.59
CA ALA A 10 12.68 -18.49 8.53
C ALA A 10 12.70 -16.96 8.24
N SER A 11 11.68 -16.41 7.58
CA SER A 11 11.59 -14.97 7.27
C SER A 11 10.68 -14.17 8.22
N ARG A 12 10.20 -14.82 9.27
CA ARG A 12 9.22 -14.25 10.20
C ARG A 12 9.73 -13.04 10.95
N GLU A 13 10.75 -13.25 11.79
CA GLU A 13 11.27 -12.23 12.70
C GLU A 13 11.94 -11.08 11.92
N GLU A 14 12.56 -11.40 10.83
CA GLU A 14 13.35 -10.42 10.09
C GLU A 14 12.51 -9.53 9.17
N TYR A 15 11.47 -10.08 8.52
CA TYR A 15 10.74 -9.34 7.49
C TYR A 15 9.24 -9.27 7.71
N ALA A 16 8.55 -10.36 8.08
CA ALA A 16 7.10 -10.33 8.25
C ALA A 16 6.69 -9.36 9.37
N ILE A 17 7.40 -9.38 10.51
CA ILE A 17 7.16 -8.44 11.61
C ILE A 17 7.51 -7.00 11.20
N LYS A 18 8.61 -6.79 10.46
CA LYS A 18 8.95 -5.44 9.96
C LYS A 18 7.85 -4.87 9.05
N PHE A 19 7.27 -5.68 8.14
CA PHE A 19 6.14 -5.24 7.32
C PHE A 19 4.90 -4.96 8.18
N LEU A 20 4.57 -5.83 9.14
CA LEU A 20 3.49 -5.61 10.08
C LEU A 20 3.63 -4.27 10.79
N ASP A 21 4.81 -4.01 11.39
CA ASP A 21 5.10 -2.77 12.10
C ASP A 21 5.05 -1.55 11.18
N PHE A 22 5.56 -1.70 9.96
CA PHE A 22 5.49 -0.64 8.95
C PHE A 22 4.04 -0.26 8.69
N PHE A 23 3.19 -1.20 8.30
CA PHE A 23 1.79 -0.90 7.95
C PHE A 23 0.98 -0.41 9.15
N ASN A 24 1.21 -0.94 10.35
CA ASN A 24 0.57 -0.46 11.58
C ASN A 24 0.91 1.01 11.87
N LYS A 25 2.16 1.45 11.62
CA LYS A 25 2.57 2.85 11.74
C LYS A 25 1.80 3.78 10.77
N TYR A 26 1.34 3.25 9.65
CA TYR A 26 0.53 3.97 8.66
C TYR A 26 -0.97 3.77 8.83
N GLY A 27 -1.43 3.06 9.87
CA GLY A 27 -2.84 2.84 10.17
C GLY A 27 -3.51 1.78 9.29
N ILE A 28 -2.71 0.90 8.66
CA ILE A 28 -3.20 -0.20 7.83
C ILE A 28 -3.15 -1.49 8.63
N LYS A 29 -4.28 -2.19 8.69
CA LYS A 29 -4.36 -3.49 9.39
C LYS A 29 -3.72 -4.60 8.56
N CYS A 30 -2.89 -5.41 9.23
CA CYS A 30 -2.35 -6.62 8.64
C CYS A 30 -2.88 -7.83 9.40
N TRP A 31 -3.29 -8.85 8.68
CA TRP A 31 -3.54 -10.17 9.23
C TRP A 31 -2.22 -10.98 9.23
N TYR A 32 -1.95 -11.59 10.36
CA TYR A 32 -0.73 -12.31 10.63
C TYR A 32 -1.04 -13.51 11.52
N ASP A 33 -0.62 -14.69 11.13
CA ASP A 33 -1.04 -15.97 11.73
C ASP A 33 -0.90 -16.06 13.27
N GLN A 34 0.16 -15.46 13.83
CA GLN A 34 0.49 -15.62 15.25
C GLN A 34 -0.41 -14.81 16.20
N HIS A 35 -0.97 -13.69 15.72
CA HIS A 35 -1.82 -12.84 16.56
C HIS A 35 -3.32 -13.20 16.46
N GLU A 36 -3.68 -13.94 15.42
CA GLU A 36 -5.07 -14.24 15.08
C GLU A 36 -5.44 -15.72 15.38
N LEU A 37 -4.45 -16.56 15.73
CA LEU A 37 -4.65 -17.98 16.02
C LEU A 37 -4.60 -18.23 17.50
N PHE A 38 -5.62 -18.90 18.03
CA PHE A 38 -5.67 -19.37 19.41
C PHE A 38 -5.25 -20.84 19.51
N LEU A 39 -4.79 -21.25 20.69
CA LEU A 39 -4.48 -22.65 20.95
C LEU A 39 -5.76 -23.51 20.80
N GLY A 40 -5.72 -24.45 19.85
CA GLY A 40 -6.87 -25.31 19.53
C GLY A 40 -7.58 -24.97 18.24
N ASP A 41 -7.25 -23.86 17.58
CA ASP A 41 -7.82 -23.52 16.27
C ASP A 41 -7.40 -24.52 15.18
N ASP A 42 -8.29 -24.76 14.25
CA ASP A 42 -7.94 -25.41 12.98
C ASP A 42 -7.17 -24.42 12.12
N LEU A 43 -5.84 -24.55 12.12
CA LEU A 43 -4.93 -23.66 11.38
C LEU A 43 -5.35 -23.49 9.92
N LYS A 44 -5.75 -24.58 9.27
CA LYS A 44 -6.11 -24.55 7.86
C LYS A 44 -7.38 -23.75 7.62
N HIS A 45 -8.39 -23.95 8.44
CA HIS A 45 -9.68 -23.27 8.34
C HIS A 45 -9.51 -21.78 8.65
N THR A 46 -8.90 -21.42 9.77
CA THR A 46 -8.76 -20.04 10.22
C THR A 46 -7.89 -19.22 9.28
N ILE A 47 -6.74 -19.74 8.81
CA ILE A 47 -5.89 -19.03 7.85
C ILE A 47 -6.62 -18.78 6.52
N ILE A 48 -7.42 -19.76 6.05
CA ILE A 48 -8.14 -19.61 4.79
C ILE A 48 -9.32 -18.67 4.93
N GLU A 49 -10.19 -18.88 5.94
CA GLU A 49 -11.43 -18.12 6.10
C GLU A 49 -11.15 -16.70 6.60
N ASP A 50 -10.38 -16.53 7.65
CA ASP A 50 -10.15 -15.24 8.28
C ASP A 50 -8.99 -14.47 7.63
N GLY A 51 -7.93 -15.17 7.25
CA GLY A 51 -6.77 -14.56 6.60
C GLY A 51 -6.99 -14.32 5.11
N ILE A 52 -7.02 -15.40 4.33
CA ILE A 52 -6.99 -15.33 2.86
C ILE A 52 -8.29 -14.75 2.29
N ASN A 53 -9.46 -15.23 2.74
CA ASN A 53 -10.74 -14.81 2.17
C ASN A 53 -11.07 -13.34 2.48
N ASN A 54 -10.72 -12.86 3.67
CA ASN A 54 -10.98 -11.49 4.11
C ASN A 54 -9.90 -10.48 3.71
N ALA A 55 -8.78 -10.92 3.13
CA ALA A 55 -7.74 -10.01 2.66
C ALA A 55 -8.17 -9.25 1.40
N ASP A 56 -7.86 -7.96 1.38
CA ASP A 56 -7.97 -7.10 0.19
C ASP A 56 -6.65 -7.10 -0.60
N TYR A 57 -5.54 -7.30 0.10
CA TYR A 57 -4.18 -7.34 -0.44
C TYR A 57 -3.38 -8.47 0.21
N CYS A 58 -2.35 -8.95 -0.49
CA CYS A 58 -1.47 -9.97 0.05
C CYS A 58 -0.01 -9.65 -0.23
N ILE A 59 0.85 -9.83 0.79
CA ILE A 59 2.30 -9.81 0.67
C ILE A 59 2.80 -11.24 0.77
N LEU A 60 3.56 -11.70 -0.22
CA LEU A 60 4.21 -13.01 -0.22
C LEU A 60 5.72 -12.82 -0.06
N ILE A 61 6.28 -13.23 1.09
CA ILE A 61 7.73 -13.19 1.34
C ILE A 61 8.31 -14.55 0.98
N ILE A 62 8.84 -14.65 -0.24
CA ILE A 62 9.23 -15.89 -0.87
C ILE A 62 10.75 -16.06 -0.77
N ASN A 63 11.19 -17.07 -0.05
CA ASN A 63 12.58 -17.51 0.05
C ASN A 63 12.70 -19.00 -0.30
N LYS A 64 13.91 -19.57 -0.25
CA LYS A 64 14.13 -21.01 -0.52
C LYS A 64 13.28 -21.93 0.36
N THR A 65 13.13 -21.57 1.64
CA THR A 65 12.30 -22.36 2.57
C THR A 65 10.81 -22.28 2.19
N TYR A 66 10.35 -21.12 1.72
CA TYR A 66 8.97 -20.96 1.23
C TYR A 66 8.70 -21.88 0.03
N LEU A 67 9.63 -21.90 -0.95
CA LEU A 67 9.51 -22.75 -2.14
C LEU A 67 9.53 -24.26 -1.84
N SER A 68 10.19 -24.68 -0.75
CA SER A 68 10.33 -26.08 -0.37
C SER A 68 9.18 -26.62 0.48
N ARG A 69 8.25 -25.79 0.96
CA ARG A 69 7.15 -26.19 1.82
C ARG A 69 5.82 -26.23 1.09
N ASN A 70 5.09 -27.32 1.23
CA ASN A 70 3.78 -27.49 0.57
C ASN A 70 2.76 -26.45 1.01
N TRP A 71 2.67 -26.15 2.34
CA TRP A 71 1.64 -25.28 2.88
C TRP A 71 1.73 -23.82 2.34
N PRO A 72 2.86 -23.10 2.38
CA PRO A 72 2.97 -21.78 1.78
C PRO A 72 2.70 -21.78 0.28
N CYS A 73 3.12 -22.83 -0.44
CA CYS A 73 2.83 -22.96 -1.88
C CYS A 73 1.32 -23.12 -2.16
N GLU A 74 0.59 -23.88 -1.33
CA GLU A 74 -0.87 -23.99 -1.44
C GLU A 74 -1.57 -22.65 -1.14
N GLU A 75 -1.12 -21.89 -0.12
CA GLU A 75 -1.62 -20.55 0.17
C GLU A 75 -1.42 -19.63 -1.04
N ALA A 76 -0.21 -19.57 -1.60
CA ALA A 76 0.10 -18.75 -2.75
C ALA A 76 -0.77 -19.09 -3.98
N LYS A 77 -1.02 -20.37 -4.24
CA LYS A 77 -1.93 -20.82 -5.32
C LYS A 77 -3.37 -20.36 -5.09
N LYS A 78 -3.87 -20.42 -3.86
CA LYS A 78 -5.23 -19.95 -3.51
C LYS A 78 -5.33 -18.43 -3.66
N LEU A 79 -4.34 -17.70 -3.19
CA LEU A 79 -4.27 -16.25 -3.33
C LEU A 79 -4.23 -15.82 -4.80
N TYR A 80 -3.46 -16.52 -5.63
CA TYR A 80 -3.40 -16.25 -7.07
C TYR A 80 -4.74 -16.52 -7.76
N LYS A 81 -5.42 -17.61 -7.40
CA LYS A 81 -6.77 -17.91 -7.89
C LYS A 81 -7.79 -16.83 -7.51
N LYS A 82 -7.65 -16.24 -6.32
CA LYS A 82 -8.46 -15.10 -5.90
C LYS A 82 -8.17 -13.85 -6.75
N LEU A 83 -6.92 -13.61 -7.15
CA LEU A 83 -6.53 -12.51 -8.04
C LEU A 83 -7.22 -12.64 -9.42
N GLU A 84 -7.38 -13.85 -9.94
CA GLU A 84 -8.07 -14.08 -11.22
C GLU A 84 -9.57 -13.76 -11.17
N THR A 85 -10.16 -13.84 -9.98
CA THR A 85 -11.62 -13.65 -9.78
C THR A 85 -11.99 -12.26 -9.24
N ARG A 86 -11.06 -11.56 -8.59
CA ARG A 86 -11.28 -10.25 -7.95
C ARG A 86 -10.37 -9.18 -8.54
N LYS A 87 -10.97 -8.21 -9.24
CA LYS A 87 -10.24 -7.06 -9.84
C LYS A 87 -9.70 -6.06 -8.82
N ASP A 88 -10.27 -6.04 -7.62
CA ASP A 88 -9.89 -5.14 -6.51
C ASP A 88 -8.93 -5.80 -5.50
N TYR A 89 -8.29 -6.88 -5.89
CA TYR A 89 -7.32 -7.62 -5.11
C TYR A 89 -5.94 -7.53 -5.75
N ALA A 90 -4.88 -7.41 -4.94
CA ALA A 90 -3.52 -7.43 -5.44
C ALA A 90 -2.59 -8.29 -4.57
N ILE A 91 -1.63 -8.93 -5.22
CA ILE A 91 -0.57 -9.70 -4.60
C ILE A 91 0.76 -8.96 -4.83
N PHE A 92 1.58 -8.87 -3.79
CA PHE A 92 2.90 -8.26 -3.79
C PHE A 92 3.96 -9.33 -3.51
N PRO A 93 4.50 -10.01 -4.56
CA PRO A 93 5.56 -10.99 -4.36
C PRO A 93 6.88 -10.28 -4.05
N ILE A 94 7.53 -10.71 -2.97
CA ILE A 94 8.84 -10.24 -2.52
C ILE A 94 9.78 -11.43 -2.53
N LEU A 95 10.78 -11.40 -3.40
CA LEU A 95 11.76 -12.45 -3.59
C LEU A 95 12.94 -12.20 -2.64
N LEU A 96 12.95 -12.91 -1.51
CA LEU A 96 13.95 -12.75 -0.46
C LEU A 96 15.10 -13.74 -0.66
N ASP A 97 16.28 -13.21 -1.02
CA ASP A 97 17.50 -13.98 -1.26
C ASP A 97 17.34 -15.16 -2.22
N ILE A 98 16.48 -15.01 -3.22
CA ILE A 98 16.27 -15.98 -4.29
C ILE A 98 16.30 -15.30 -5.65
N THR A 99 16.61 -16.07 -6.67
CA THR A 99 16.65 -15.60 -8.06
C THR A 99 15.33 -15.82 -8.76
N LYS A 100 15.14 -15.12 -9.88
CA LYS A 100 13.99 -15.34 -10.75
C LYS A 100 13.96 -16.77 -11.31
N GLU A 101 15.11 -17.34 -11.59
CA GLU A 101 15.27 -18.70 -12.12
C GLU A 101 14.79 -19.74 -11.09
N GLU A 102 15.17 -19.60 -9.83
CA GLU A 102 14.69 -20.49 -8.75
C GLU A 102 13.16 -20.46 -8.61
N VAL A 103 12.53 -19.29 -8.76
CA VAL A 103 11.05 -19.22 -8.77
C VAL A 103 10.47 -19.82 -10.04
N LYS A 104 11.08 -19.59 -11.21
CA LYS A 104 10.64 -20.14 -12.49
C LYS A 104 10.61 -21.66 -12.50
N ASP A 105 11.60 -22.28 -11.84
CA ASP A 105 11.75 -23.74 -11.77
C ASP A 105 10.88 -24.36 -10.65
N SER A 106 10.12 -23.54 -9.92
CA SER A 106 9.23 -23.97 -8.84
C SER A 106 7.76 -24.02 -9.27
N GLU A 107 6.90 -24.56 -8.39
CA GLU A 107 5.45 -24.55 -8.57
C GLU A 107 4.83 -23.14 -8.53
N LEU A 108 5.59 -22.12 -8.13
CA LEU A 108 5.17 -20.73 -8.01
C LEU A 108 5.58 -19.86 -9.20
N SER A 109 6.00 -20.46 -10.30
CA SER A 109 6.41 -19.76 -11.54
C SER A 109 5.38 -18.74 -12.06
N PHE A 110 4.10 -18.97 -11.82
CA PHE A 110 3.00 -18.06 -12.17
C PHE A 110 3.10 -16.68 -11.48
N LEU A 111 3.76 -16.57 -10.32
CA LEU A 111 3.98 -15.29 -9.63
C LEU A 111 4.89 -14.35 -10.39
N LEU A 112 5.70 -14.85 -11.31
CA LEU A 112 6.55 -14.02 -12.18
C LEU A 112 5.76 -13.23 -13.24
N ASN A 113 4.48 -13.53 -13.41
CA ASN A 113 3.56 -12.74 -14.24
C ASN A 113 3.03 -11.48 -13.50
N ILE A 114 3.26 -11.38 -12.20
CA ILE A 114 2.94 -10.21 -11.37
C ILE A 114 4.23 -9.41 -11.18
N LYS A 115 4.12 -8.07 -11.08
CA LYS A 115 5.26 -7.23 -10.72
C LYS A 115 5.72 -7.61 -9.30
N TYR A 116 6.96 -8.05 -9.17
CA TYR A 116 7.59 -8.45 -7.92
C TYR A 116 8.75 -7.52 -7.56
N GLN A 117 9.24 -7.64 -6.32
CA GLN A 117 10.42 -6.94 -5.83
C GLN A 117 11.44 -7.95 -5.31
N PHE A 118 12.72 -7.65 -5.50
CA PHE A 118 13.81 -8.34 -4.81
C PHE A 118 14.06 -7.67 -3.47
N LEU A 119 14.44 -8.48 -2.49
CA LEU A 119 14.88 -8.04 -1.18
C LEU A 119 16.03 -8.95 -0.74
N HIS A 120 17.09 -8.36 -0.23
CA HIS A 120 18.23 -9.11 0.29
C HIS A 120 18.34 -8.99 1.79
N THR A 121 18.90 -10.02 2.44
CA THR A 121 19.15 -10.01 3.88
C THR A 121 19.93 -8.76 4.28
N GLY A 122 19.41 -8.05 5.29
CA GLY A 122 19.97 -6.78 5.77
C GLY A 122 19.42 -5.53 5.06
N GLU A 123 18.67 -5.65 3.96
CA GLU A 123 18.05 -4.50 3.30
C GLU A 123 16.82 -3.99 4.05
N GLU A 124 16.58 -2.69 3.89
CA GLU A 124 15.42 -2.01 4.49
C GLU A 124 14.14 -2.25 3.66
N ILE A 125 13.08 -2.62 4.35
CA ILE A 125 11.75 -2.84 3.72
C ILE A 125 11.03 -1.53 3.37
N TYR A 126 11.50 -0.39 3.89
CA TYR A 126 10.82 0.89 3.80
C TYR A 126 10.45 1.30 2.36
N PRO A 127 11.36 1.22 1.36
CA PRO A 127 11.00 1.57 -0.02
C PRO A 127 9.90 0.66 -0.60
N ILE A 128 9.95 -0.64 -0.30
CA ILE A 128 8.95 -1.61 -0.77
C ILE A 128 7.60 -1.34 -0.10
N GLY A 129 7.62 -1.07 1.21
CA GLY A 129 6.42 -0.70 1.97
C GLY A 129 5.73 0.54 1.39
N LEU A 130 6.48 1.57 1.00
CA LEU A 130 5.92 2.77 0.36
C LEU A 130 5.31 2.47 -1.02
N GLN A 131 5.94 1.62 -1.84
CA GLN A 131 5.36 1.21 -3.13
C GLN A 131 4.04 0.46 -2.94
N ILE A 132 3.95 -0.41 -1.94
CA ILE A 132 2.71 -1.12 -1.60
C ILE A 132 1.64 -0.14 -1.12
N LEU A 133 1.97 0.79 -0.22
CA LEU A 133 1.04 1.84 0.22
C LEU A 133 0.56 2.70 -0.95
N ASN A 134 1.46 3.13 -1.84
CA ASN A 134 1.08 3.89 -3.02
C ASN A 134 0.07 3.13 -3.88
N ARG A 135 0.27 1.83 -4.12
CA ARG A 135 -0.68 1.00 -4.86
C ARG A 135 -2.03 0.91 -4.14
N ILE A 136 -2.04 0.71 -2.83
CA ILE A 136 -3.27 0.64 -2.02
C ILE A 136 -4.06 1.95 -2.14
N PHE A 137 -3.42 3.10 -1.97
CA PHE A 137 -4.09 4.40 -2.06
C PHE A 137 -4.53 4.73 -3.49
N HIS A 138 -3.76 4.31 -4.50
CA HIS A 138 -4.18 4.39 -5.89
C HIS A 138 -5.49 3.61 -6.14
N ASP A 139 -5.60 2.38 -5.65
CA ASP A 139 -6.80 1.56 -5.82
C ASP A 139 -8.02 2.15 -5.08
N ILE A 140 -7.82 2.85 -3.97
CA ILE A 140 -8.89 3.56 -3.27
C ILE A 140 -9.33 4.79 -4.06
N VAL A 141 -8.40 5.62 -4.51
CA VAL A 141 -8.72 6.88 -5.19
C VAL A 141 -9.45 6.65 -6.51
N THR A 142 -9.14 5.58 -7.24
CA THR A 142 -9.85 5.24 -8.49
C THR A 142 -11.35 4.97 -8.31
N LYS A 143 -11.79 4.72 -7.07
CA LYS A 143 -13.21 4.50 -6.72
C LYS A 143 -13.90 5.75 -6.20
N THR A 144 -13.19 6.89 -6.13
CA THR A 144 -13.73 8.16 -5.62
C THR A 144 -14.16 9.08 -6.76
N LYS A 145 -14.77 10.22 -6.39
CA LYS A 145 -15.22 11.23 -7.36
C LYS A 145 -14.05 11.86 -8.14
N PHE A 146 -12.90 12.03 -7.49
CA PHE A 146 -11.68 12.54 -8.11
C PHE A 146 -10.66 11.41 -8.25
N ALA A 147 -10.68 10.74 -9.40
CA ALA A 147 -9.72 9.67 -9.67
C ALA A 147 -8.32 10.23 -10.02
N THR A 148 -8.26 11.47 -10.54
CA THR A 148 -7.03 12.14 -10.93
C THR A 148 -6.92 13.53 -10.31
N PHE A 149 -5.70 14.07 -10.28
CA PHE A 149 -5.46 15.45 -9.84
C PHE A 149 -6.13 16.47 -10.77
N ASP A 150 -6.17 16.20 -12.07
CA ASP A 150 -6.82 17.05 -13.05
C ASP A 150 -8.32 17.13 -12.83
N ASP A 151 -8.98 16.04 -12.43
CA ASP A 151 -10.41 16.03 -12.09
C ASP A 151 -10.70 17.02 -10.97
N ALA A 152 -9.89 16.98 -9.90
CA ALA A 152 -10.01 17.90 -8.77
C ALA A 152 -9.75 19.35 -9.21
N LEU A 153 -8.71 19.60 -10.00
CA LEU A 153 -8.36 20.93 -10.50
C LEU A 153 -9.50 21.53 -11.32
N ILE A 154 -10.05 20.78 -12.28
CA ILE A 154 -11.18 21.20 -13.11
C ILE A 154 -12.41 21.48 -12.27
N TYR A 155 -12.69 20.65 -11.26
CA TYR A 155 -13.83 20.83 -10.37
C TYR A 155 -13.71 22.12 -9.56
N PHE A 156 -12.61 22.33 -8.82
CA PHE A 156 -12.42 23.52 -7.98
C PHE A 156 -12.36 24.81 -8.79
N LYS A 157 -11.86 24.77 -10.04
CA LYS A 157 -11.88 25.91 -10.97
C LYS A 157 -13.29 26.41 -11.26
N ARG A 158 -14.29 25.55 -11.26
CA ARG A 158 -15.70 25.89 -11.56
C ARG A 158 -16.44 26.46 -10.37
N LEU A 159 -15.91 26.31 -9.17
CA LEU A 159 -16.55 26.81 -7.96
C LEU A 159 -16.18 28.28 -7.73
N THR A 160 -17.20 29.10 -7.43
CA THR A 160 -17.05 30.56 -7.24
C THR A 160 -16.95 30.97 -5.77
N GLN A 161 -17.07 30.02 -4.84
CA GLN A 161 -16.93 30.28 -3.40
C GLN A 161 -15.47 30.56 -3.04
N SER A 162 -15.21 31.54 -2.16
CA SER A 162 -13.85 31.99 -1.80
C SER A 162 -12.93 30.85 -1.37
N ASN A 163 -13.40 29.98 -0.47
CA ASN A 163 -12.59 28.83 0.00
C ASN A 163 -12.22 27.85 -1.12
N CYS A 164 -13.08 27.69 -2.11
CA CYS A 164 -12.81 26.81 -3.27
C CYS A 164 -11.85 27.47 -4.27
N ILE A 165 -11.88 28.80 -4.39
CA ILE A 165 -10.92 29.56 -5.20
C ILE A 165 -9.51 29.42 -4.61
N ASP A 166 -9.37 29.50 -3.28
CA ASP A 166 -8.08 29.33 -2.61
C ASP A 166 -7.52 27.92 -2.79
N VAL A 167 -8.38 26.90 -2.69
CA VAL A 167 -8.00 25.49 -2.99
C VAL A 167 -7.55 25.37 -4.45
N TYR A 168 -8.30 25.93 -5.40
CA TYR A 168 -7.93 25.93 -6.81
C TYR A 168 -6.57 26.61 -7.05
N ASN A 169 -6.35 27.79 -6.47
CA ASN A 169 -5.08 28.52 -6.62
C ASN A 169 -3.91 27.70 -6.09
N ALA A 170 -4.04 27.07 -4.92
CA ALA A 170 -3.02 26.22 -4.35
C ALA A 170 -2.75 24.97 -5.21
N LEU A 171 -3.79 24.33 -5.75
CA LEU A 171 -3.64 23.21 -6.70
C LEU A 171 -2.92 23.61 -7.96
N ASN A 172 -3.25 24.80 -8.51
CA ASN A 172 -2.58 25.34 -9.68
C ASN A 172 -1.08 25.62 -9.43
N VAL A 173 -0.71 26.05 -8.22
CA VAL A 173 0.69 26.18 -7.82
C VAL A 173 1.38 24.81 -7.83
N VAL A 174 0.74 23.76 -7.31
CA VAL A 174 1.30 22.39 -7.30
C VAL A 174 1.58 21.88 -8.73
N THR A 175 0.72 22.20 -9.70
CA THR A 175 0.93 21.80 -11.12
C THR A 175 2.10 22.52 -11.77
N ASN A 176 2.43 23.72 -11.32
CA ASN A 176 3.51 24.54 -11.88
C ASN A 176 4.89 24.23 -11.28
N PHE A 177 4.97 23.44 -10.21
CA PHE A 177 6.26 22.97 -9.69
C PHE A 177 6.93 22.00 -10.66
N ASP A 178 8.27 22.01 -10.66
CA ASP A 178 9.05 20.97 -11.33
C ASP A 178 8.54 19.57 -11.00
N ASN A 179 8.53 18.68 -11.99
CA ASN A 179 8.00 17.33 -11.85
C ASN A 179 8.71 16.51 -10.76
N THR A 180 9.94 16.87 -10.40
CA THR A 180 10.76 16.22 -9.36
C THR A 180 10.65 16.88 -7.99
N ASN A 181 9.96 18.04 -7.88
CA ASN A 181 9.78 18.75 -6.62
C ASN A 181 8.68 18.12 -5.75
N TYR A 182 8.88 16.86 -5.35
CA TYR A 182 7.90 16.14 -4.54
C TYR A 182 7.74 16.71 -3.14
N LYS A 183 8.79 17.37 -2.57
CA LYS A 183 8.75 17.92 -1.22
C LYS A 183 7.71 19.04 -1.11
N ASP A 184 7.82 20.08 -1.94
CA ASP A 184 6.90 21.22 -1.87
C ASP A 184 5.48 20.84 -2.28
N LYS A 185 5.33 19.98 -3.30
CA LYS A 185 4.02 19.41 -3.65
C LYS A 185 3.38 18.69 -2.47
N THR A 186 4.14 17.86 -1.75
CA THR A 186 3.64 17.11 -0.58
C THR A 186 3.23 18.04 0.55
N ILE A 187 4.01 19.10 0.82
CA ILE A 187 3.69 20.10 1.86
C ILE A 187 2.36 20.79 1.55
N ILE A 188 2.18 21.31 0.33
CA ILE A 188 0.95 22.02 -0.06
C ILE A 188 -0.25 21.09 0.01
N LEU A 189 -0.15 19.87 -0.55
CA LEU A 189 -1.26 18.91 -0.51
C LEU A 189 -1.59 18.47 0.92
N THR A 190 -0.60 18.34 1.81
CA THR A 190 -0.82 18.08 3.23
C THR A 190 -1.61 19.22 3.89
N CYS A 191 -1.22 20.46 3.64
CA CYS A 191 -1.94 21.63 4.17
C CYS A 191 -3.38 21.67 3.66
N LEU A 192 -3.59 21.47 2.37
CA LEU A 192 -4.93 21.43 1.76
C LEU A 192 -5.79 20.29 2.31
N THR A 193 -5.20 19.11 2.49
CA THR A 193 -5.92 17.95 3.05
C THR A 193 -6.42 18.22 4.47
N ASN A 194 -5.66 18.97 5.27
CA ASN A 194 -6.05 19.34 6.64
C ASN A 194 -7.19 20.36 6.69
N LEU A 195 -7.54 21.02 5.59
CA LEU A 195 -8.75 21.86 5.50
C LEU A 195 -10.03 21.01 5.43
N PHE A 196 -9.93 19.75 5.04
CA PHE A 196 -11.08 18.83 4.99
C PHE A 196 -11.23 18.12 6.33
N ASN A 197 -12.34 18.36 7.03
CA ASN A 197 -12.58 17.84 8.38
C ASN A 197 -12.67 16.31 8.48
N ASN A 198 -12.96 15.61 7.38
CA ASN A 198 -13.19 14.17 7.32
C ASN A 198 -12.09 13.42 6.57
N ASN A 199 -10.87 13.43 7.10
CA ASN A 199 -9.79 12.63 6.53
C ASN A 199 -9.67 11.27 7.27
N PRO A 200 -10.09 10.15 6.67
CA PRO A 200 -10.01 8.82 7.28
C PRO A 200 -8.57 8.29 7.37
N TYR A 201 -7.62 8.91 6.65
CA TYR A 201 -6.22 8.50 6.57
C TYR A 201 -5.26 9.48 7.28
N LYS A 202 -5.77 10.17 8.31
CA LYS A 202 -5.01 11.16 9.07
C LYS A 202 -3.70 10.60 9.65
N GLN A 203 -3.70 9.34 10.09
CA GLN A 203 -2.50 8.68 10.62
C GLN A 203 -1.43 8.54 9.54
N THR A 204 -1.78 8.07 8.36
CA THR A 204 -0.86 7.97 7.21
C THR A 204 -0.32 9.33 6.81
N LEU A 205 -1.20 10.33 6.69
CA LEU A 205 -0.83 11.69 6.32
C LEU A 205 0.17 12.27 7.33
N ASN A 206 -0.11 12.16 8.63
CA ASN A 206 0.77 12.65 9.68
C ASN A 206 2.14 11.98 9.62
N ARG A 207 2.18 10.65 9.41
CA ARG A 207 3.43 9.90 9.33
C ARG A 207 4.32 10.37 8.18
N ILE A 208 3.74 10.62 7.00
CA ILE A 208 4.48 11.17 5.87
C ILE A 208 4.91 12.62 6.15
N SER A 209 4.04 13.44 6.73
CA SER A 209 4.36 14.83 7.08
C SER A 209 5.55 14.91 8.02
N TYR A 210 5.66 14.07 9.04
CA TYR A 210 6.84 14.01 9.90
C TYR A 210 8.12 13.73 9.11
N SER A 211 8.08 12.81 8.16
CA SER A 211 9.26 12.53 7.31
C SER A 211 9.67 13.73 6.46
N VAL A 212 8.70 14.54 6.00
CA VAL A 212 8.97 15.77 5.23
C VAL A 212 9.63 16.84 6.11
N PHE A 213 9.14 17.03 7.35
CA PHE A 213 9.68 18.02 8.28
C PHE A 213 11.06 17.64 8.83
N ASP A 214 11.35 16.34 8.97
CA ASP A 214 12.62 15.81 9.43
C ASP A 214 13.72 15.85 8.34
N ASN A 215 13.54 16.69 7.32
CA ASN A 215 14.45 16.88 6.18
C ASN A 215 14.78 15.62 5.38
N GLN A 216 14.00 14.57 5.50
CA GLN A 216 14.14 13.38 4.67
C GLN A 216 13.77 13.71 3.22
N LYS A 217 14.46 13.07 2.29
CA LYS A 217 14.13 13.19 0.87
C LYS A 217 12.74 12.57 0.62
N VAL A 218 11.81 13.38 0.15
CA VAL A 218 10.46 12.91 -0.22
C VAL A 218 10.56 12.11 -1.51
N SER A 219 10.18 10.84 -1.47
CA SER A 219 10.12 9.98 -2.64
C SER A 219 8.86 10.23 -3.48
N TYR A 220 8.89 9.77 -4.72
CA TYR A 220 7.70 9.78 -5.59
C TYR A 220 6.51 9.05 -4.94
N ASP A 221 6.75 7.89 -4.31
CA ASP A 221 5.69 7.13 -3.67
C ASP A 221 5.06 7.90 -2.48
N MET A 222 5.87 8.58 -1.67
CA MET A 222 5.35 9.42 -0.57
C MET A 222 4.46 10.54 -1.11
N TYR A 223 4.90 11.23 -2.15
CA TYR A 223 4.10 12.26 -2.82
C TYR A 223 2.77 11.69 -3.34
N LYS A 224 2.80 10.57 -4.04
CA LYS A 224 1.60 9.94 -4.63
C LYS A 224 0.61 9.45 -3.57
N ILE A 225 1.09 8.98 -2.42
CA ILE A 225 0.23 8.63 -1.28
C ILE A 225 -0.50 9.87 -0.77
N VAL A 226 0.20 11.00 -0.59
CA VAL A 226 -0.41 12.26 -0.12
C VAL A 226 -1.39 12.82 -1.15
N GLU A 227 -1.05 12.79 -2.43
CA GLU A 227 -1.95 13.17 -3.51
C GLU A 227 -3.25 12.35 -3.49
N SER A 228 -3.14 11.04 -3.33
CA SER A 228 -4.30 10.15 -3.23
C SER A 228 -5.15 10.45 -1.99
N ILE A 229 -4.54 10.66 -0.82
CA ILE A 229 -5.25 11.04 0.40
C ILE A 229 -5.97 12.38 0.24
N PHE A 230 -5.33 13.35 -0.42
CA PHE A 230 -5.97 14.63 -0.76
C PHE A 230 -7.22 14.41 -1.63
N LEU A 231 -7.11 13.65 -2.72
CA LEU A 231 -8.22 13.39 -3.65
C LEU A 231 -9.38 12.66 -2.98
N ILE A 232 -9.08 11.68 -2.12
CA ILE A 232 -10.10 10.97 -1.32
C ILE A 232 -10.82 11.95 -0.39
N SER A 233 -10.06 12.76 0.37
CA SER A 233 -10.62 13.71 1.33
C SER A 233 -11.45 14.81 0.64
N ALA A 234 -10.96 15.32 -0.49
CA ALA A 234 -11.69 16.29 -1.31
C ALA A 234 -12.97 15.68 -1.88
N SER A 235 -12.95 14.42 -2.33
CA SER A 235 -14.14 13.72 -2.81
C SER A 235 -15.21 13.55 -1.72
N MET A 236 -14.80 13.27 -0.48
CA MET A 236 -15.69 13.16 0.68
C MET A 236 -16.24 14.51 1.15
N PHE A 237 -15.46 15.58 0.98
CA PHE A 237 -15.87 16.93 1.37
C PHE A 237 -17.03 17.47 0.52
N ILE A 238 -17.13 17.05 -0.73
CA ILE A 238 -18.13 17.50 -1.69
C ILE A 238 -19.29 16.51 -1.90
N SER A 239 -19.28 15.39 -1.19
CA SER A 239 -20.40 14.40 -1.15
C SER A 239 -21.44 14.81 -0.16
#